data_15e05189a89181ebd0b4963e183407a6
#
_entry.id   15e05189a89181ebd0b4963e183407a6
#
_cell.length_a   1.000
_cell.length_b   1.000
_cell.length_c   1.000
_cell.angle_alpha   90.00
_cell.angle_beta   90.00
_cell.angle_gamma   90.00
#
_symmetry.space_group_name_H-M   'P 1'
#
loop_
_entity.id
_entity.type
_entity.pdbx_description
1 polymer ?
#
loop_
_entity_poly.entity_id
_entity_poly.type
_entity_poly.pdbx_seq_one_letter_code
_entity_poly.pdbx_strand_id
1 'polypeptide(L)'
;MKRFENKIVLVTGAGRGIGASIAKRFASEGAEVIVNYSGNDEAAQKTVDEITAAGGQAQKYKCSVNDSESVKVMIDEIIKEFGRIDILVNNAGITKDGLMLRMTDEDFDRVIDVNLKGTFNCTKYVSKYMLKQKSGKIINISSVVLLSGNAGQVNYSASKAGIIGITKSAAKELSSRGITVNAVAPGYVDTDMTKVLSDNIRNEILKNIPLQRMGNVEDISNCVAFLASEDASYITGQVISVDGGMHI
;
A
#
# COMPACT_ATOMS: atom_id res chain seq x y z
N MET A 1 -4.17 -20.26 -16.55
CA MET A 1 -3.52 -18.97 -16.79
C MET A 1 -3.45 -18.24 -15.44
N LYS A 2 -2.31 -17.74 -15.06
CA LYS A 2 -2.15 -16.98 -13.82
C LYS A 2 -2.79 -15.59 -14.00
N ARG A 3 -3.46 -15.05 -12.96
CA ARG A 3 -4.30 -13.83 -13.05
C ARG A 3 -3.51 -12.56 -13.43
N PHE A 4 -2.23 -12.50 -13.06
CA PHE A 4 -1.34 -11.37 -13.32
C PHE A 4 -0.14 -11.73 -14.21
N GLU A 5 -0.30 -12.74 -15.05
CA GLU A 5 0.74 -13.14 -16.01
C GLU A 5 1.10 -11.97 -16.94
N ASN A 6 2.40 -11.70 -17.13
CA ASN A 6 2.94 -10.58 -17.90
C ASN A 6 2.57 -9.17 -17.38
N LYS A 7 2.19 -9.05 -16.11
CA LYS A 7 1.94 -7.75 -15.45
C LYS A 7 3.16 -7.28 -14.66
N ILE A 8 3.46 -6.00 -14.76
CA ILE A 8 4.51 -5.34 -13.96
C ILE A 8 3.84 -4.62 -12.78
N VAL A 9 4.24 -5.00 -11.57
CA VAL A 9 3.64 -4.54 -10.32
C VAL A 9 4.68 -3.83 -9.48
N LEU A 10 4.46 -2.55 -9.18
CA LEU A 10 5.27 -1.79 -8.21
C LEU A 10 4.56 -1.77 -6.86
N VAL A 11 5.21 -2.30 -5.83
CA VAL A 11 4.71 -2.26 -4.44
C VAL A 11 5.67 -1.43 -3.59
N THR A 12 5.20 -0.30 -3.05
CA THR A 12 6.04 0.55 -2.20
C THR A 12 6.05 0.04 -0.76
N GLY A 13 7.22 0.14 -0.10
CA GLY A 13 7.39 -0.36 1.26
C GLY A 13 7.20 -1.88 1.36
N ALA A 14 7.65 -2.65 0.36
CA ALA A 14 7.37 -4.07 0.22
C ALA A 14 8.39 -5.01 0.90
N GLY A 15 9.31 -4.48 1.71
CA GLY A 15 10.34 -5.30 2.38
C GLY A 15 9.81 -6.14 3.55
N ARG A 16 8.62 -5.87 4.09
CA ARG A 16 8.04 -6.60 5.23
C ARG A 16 6.53 -6.41 5.34
N GLY A 17 5.90 -7.17 6.25
CA GLY A 17 4.50 -7.00 6.65
C GLY A 17 3.51 -7.08 5.48
N ILE A 18 2.55 -6.18 5.44
CA ILE A 18 1.50 -6.12 4.43
C ILE A 18 2.11 -5.97 3.02
N GLY A 19 3.09 -5.10 2.85
CA GLY A 19 3.73 -4.87 1.54
C GLY A 19 4.43 -6.13 0.99
N ALA A 20 5.13 -6.87 1.84
CA ALA A 20 5.76 -8.13 1.44
C ALA A 20 4.72 -9.21 1.08
N SER A 21 3.61 -9.30 1.84
CA SER A 21 2.52 -10.22 1.53
C SER A 21 1.87 -9.87 0.18
N ILE A 22 1.64 -8.58 -0.10
CA ILE A 22 1.12 -8.11 -1.38
C ILE A 22 2.07 -8.48 -2.52
N ALA A 23 3.38 -8.24 -2.37
CA ALA A 23 4.39 -8.58 -3.37
C ALA A 23 4.39 -10.09 -3.68
N LYS A 24 4.41 -10.94 -2.65
CA LYS A 24 4.34 -12.40 -2.78
C LYS A 24 3.05 -12.85 -3.45
N ARG A 25 1.92 -12.24 -3.10
CA ARG A 25 0.62 -12.57 -3.69
C ARG A 25 0.63 -12.30 -5.20
N PHE A 26 1.07 -11.15 -5.66
CA PHE A 26 1.15 -10.84 -7.08
C PHE A 26 2.11 -11.76 -7.82
N ALA A 27 3.30 -12.02 -7.26
CA ALA A 27 4.29 -12.90 -7.86
C ALA A 27 3.78 -14.35 -7.98
N SER A 28 3.08 -14.88 -6.98
CA SER A 28 2.47 -16.23 -7.02
C SER A 28 1.43 -16.37 -8.13
N GLU A 29 0.83 -15.27 -8.54
CA GLU A 29 -0.14 -15.19 -9.62
C GLU A 29 0.46 -14.73 -10.98
N GLY A 30 1.79 -14.71 -11.07
CA GLY A 30 2.53 -14.58 -12.34
C GLY A 30 3.01 -13.18 -12.69
N ALA A 31 2.88 -12.21 -11.78
CA ALA A 31 3.44 -10.89 -12.00
C ALA A 31 4.96 -10.87 -11.85
N GLU A 32 5.62 -9.95 -12.58
CA GLU A 32 6.93 -9.42 -12.23
C GLU A 32 6.76 -8.31 -11.19
N VAL A 33 7.39 -8.42 -10.02
CA VAL A 33 7.15 -7.52 -8.90
C VAL A 33 8.37 -6.69 -8.55
N ILE A 34 8.21 -5.38 -8.52
CA ILE A 34 9.23 -4.44 -8.03
C ILE A 34 8.96 -4.20 -6.54
N VAL A 35 9.84 -4.74 -5.71
CA VAL A 35 9.85 -4.59 -4.25
C VAL A 35 10.56 -3.30 -3.89
N ASN A 36 9.81 -2.19 -3.79
CA ASN A 36 10.40 -0.93 -3.35
C ASN A 36 10.60 -0.89 -1.84
N TYR A 37 11.74 -0.32 -1.43
CA TYR A 37 12.09 -0.08 -0.03
C TYR A 37 12.94 1.19 0.12
N SER A 38 13.05 1.73 1.34
CA SER A 38 13.87 2.93 1.60
C SER A 38 15.04 2.68 2.54
N GLY A 39 14.88 1.88 3.57
CA GLY A 39 15.88 1.75 4.65
C GLY A 39 16.49 0.35 4.79
N ASN A 40 15.68 -0.68 4.96
CA ASN A 40 16.16 -2.03 5.27
C ASN A 40 16.33 -2.87 3.99
N ASP A 41 17.57 -2.94 3.49
CA ASP A 41 17.94 -3.71 2.30
C ASP A 41 17.76 -5.21 2.51
N GLU A 42 18.16 -5.74 3.68
CA GLU A 42 18.07 -7.17 4.00
C GLU A 42 16.62 -7.65 3.99
N ALA A 43 15.70 -6.86 4.55
CA ALA A 43 14.27 -7.22 4.54
C ALA A 43 13.70 -7.24 3.12
N ALA A 44 14.09 -6.30 2.27
CA ALA A 44 13.68 -6.28 0.87
C ALA A 44 14.28 -7.46 0.10
N GLN A 45 15.56 -7.78 0.31
CA GLN A 45 16.20 -8.92 -0.30
C GLN A 45 15.52 -10.22 0.12
N LYS A 46 15.24 -10.39 1.43
CA LYS A 46 14.50 -11.56 1.93
C LYS A 46 13.15 -11.74 1.22
N THR A 47 12.41 -10.65 1.00
CA THR A 47 11.14 -10.72 0.26
C THR A 47 11.34 -11.19 -1.17
N VAL A 48 12.37 -10.70 -1.87
CA VAL A 48 12.72 -11.13 -3.24
C VAL A 48 13.13 -12.61 -3.24
N ASP A 49 13.98 -13.03 -2.30
CA ASP A 49 14.44 -14.42 -2.20
C ASP A 49 13.28 -15.40 -1.96
N GLU A 50 12.34 -15.05 -1.08
CA GLU A 50 11.14 -15.85 -0.81
C GLU A 50 10.22 -15.95 -2.05
N ILE A 51 10.07 -14.88 -2.81
CA ILE A 51 9.32 -14.87 -4.08
C ILE A 51 10.01 -15.78 -5.10
N THR A 52 11.32 -15.65 -5.27
CA THR A 52 12.10 -16.41 -6.24
C THR A 52 12.14 -17.91 -5.87
N ALA A 53 12.30 -18.22 -4.59
CA ALA A 53 12.26 -19.61 -4.10
C ALA A 53 10.89 -20.28 -4.34
N ALA A 54 9.82 -19.49 -4.36
CA ALA A 54 8.46 -19.96 -4.71
C ALA A 54 8.20 -20.02 -6.24
N GLY A 55 9.20 -19.73 -7.07
CA GLY A 55 9.10 -19.75 -8.54
C GLY A 55 8.42 -18.50 -9.14
N GLY A 56 8.33 -17.42 -8.37
CA GLY A 56 7.89 -16.10 -8.83
C GLY A 56 9.05 -15.25 -9.36
N GLN A 57 8.73 -14.05 -9.84
CA GLN A 57 9.71 -13.09 -10.34
C GLN A 57 9.59 -11.79 -9.53
N ALA A 58 10.72 -11.31 -9.01
CA ALA A 58 10.79 -10.05 -8.30
C ALA A 58 12.21 -9.47 -8.32
N GLN A 59 12.28 -8.14 -8.26
CA GLN A 59 13.51 -7.41 -8.00
C GLN A 59 13.28 -6.31 -6.97
N LYS A 60 14.32 -5.95 -6.23
CA LYS A 60 14.24 -4.85 -5.26
C LYS A 60 14.66 -3.52 -5.87
N TYR A 61 14.04 -2.43 -5.42
CA TYR A 61 14.42 -1.08 -5.82
C TYR A 61 14.47 -0.15 -4.60
N LYS A 62 15.64 0.46 -4.35
CA LYS A 62 15.81 1.39 -3.24
C LYS A 62 15.38 2.79 -3.64
N CYS A 63 14.29 3.28 -3.06
CA CYS A 63 13.80 4.65 -3.25
C CYS A 63 12.96 5.09 -2.07
N SER A 64 13.16 6.31 -1.59
CA SER A 64 12.31 6.92 -0.57
C SER A 64 11.15 7.65 -1.25
N VAL A 65 9.90 7.24 -0.95
CA VAL A 65 8.70 7.76 -1.65
C VAL A 65 8.42 9.24 -1.39
N ASN A 66 8.94 9.82 -0.30
CA ASN A 66 8.78 11.25 0.01
C ASN A 66 9.73 12.16 -0.83
N ASP A 67 10.75 11.57 -1.47
CA ASP A 67 11.60 12.28 -2.41
C ASP A 67 11.03 12.17 -3.84
N SER A 68 10.45 13.27 -4.29
CA SER A 68 9.75 13.35 -5.58
C SER A 68 10.64 13.06 -6.78
N GLU A 69 11.90 13.53 -6.77
CA GLU A 69 12.81 13.27 -7.89
C GLU A 69 13.29 11.82 -7.91
N SER A 70 13.63 11.26 -6.75
CA SER A 70 13.98 9.83 -6.65
C SER A 70 12.83 8.93 -7.10
N VAL A 71 11.58 9.25 -6.78
CA VAL A 71 10.41 8.51 -7.26
C VAL A 71 10.27 8.59 -8.77
N LYS A 72 10.48 9.78 -9.35
CA LYS A 72 10.46 9.97 -10.81
C LYS A 72 11.52 9.10 -11.48
N VAL A 73 12.75 9.12 -10.98
CA VAL A 73 13.86 8.29 -11.50
C VAL A 73 13.53 6.81 -11.42
N MET A 74 13.05 6.33 -10.25
CA MET A 74 12.62 4.93 -10.08
C MET A 74 11.60 4.51 -11.14
N ILE A 75 10.57 5.32 -11.34
CA ILE A 75 9.51 5.00 -12.30
C ILE A 75 10.02 5.02 -13.73
N ASP A 76 10.85 6.02 -14.09
CA ASP A 76 11.44 6.13 -15.41
C ASP A 76 12.37 4.93 -15.72
N GLU A 77 13.14 4.44 -14.74
CA GLU A 77 13.99 3.24 -14.87
C GLU A 77 13.15 1.95 -15.03
N ILE A 78 12.10 1.77 -14.22
CA ILE A 78 11.18 0.61 -14.39
C ILE A 78 10.55 0.62 -15.79
N ILE A 79 10.10 1.78 -16.27
CA ILE A 79 9.54 1.91 -17.62
C ILE A 79 10.59 1.63 -18.70
N LYS A 80 11.83 2.06 -18.50
CA LYS A 80 12.92 1.78 -19.44
C LYS A 80 13.21 0.28 -19.53
N GLU A 81 13.15 -0.43 -18.42
CA GLU A 81 13.43 -1.86 -18.33
C GLU A 81 12.27 -2.73 -18.84
N PHE A 82 11.05 -2.46 -18.39
CA PHE A 82 9.87 -3.30 -18.65
C PHE A 82 8.90 -2.74 -19.69
N GLY A 83 9.05 -1.48 -20.09
CA GLY A 83 8.15 -0.81 -21.02
C GLY A 83 6.82 -0.34 -20.42
N ARG A 84 6.46 -0.81 -19.21
CA ARG A 84 5.16 -0.58 -18.59
C ARG A 84 5.17 -0.71 -17.07
N ILE A 85 4.16 -0.15 -16.41
CA ILE A 85 3.73 -0.49 -15.05
C ILE A 85 2.22 -0.68 -15.11
N ASP A 86 1.75 -1.89 -14.78
CA ASP A 86 0.32 -2.22 -14.82
C ASP A 86 -0.39 -1.91 -13.52
N ILE A 87 0.29 -2.17 -12.40
CA ILE A 87 -0.28 -2.03 -11.07
C ILE A 87 0.70 -1.27 -10.18
N LEU A 88 0.18 -0.24 -9.51
CA LEU A 88 0.87 0.45 -8.42
C LEU A 88 0.15 0.17 -7.10
N VAL A 89 0.90 -0.31 -6.10
CA VAL A 89 0.40 -0.40 -4.73
C VAL A 89 1.17 0.57 -3.84
N ASN A 90 0.51 1.64 -3.42
CA ASN A 90 1.02 2.61 -2.47
C ASN A 90 0.84 2.07 -1.05
N ASN A 91 1.81 1.32 -0.56
CA ASN A 91 1.79 0.72 0.77
C ASN A 91 2.81 1.36 1.72
N ALA A 92 3.87 2.00 1.23
CA ALA A 92 4.86 2.67 2.07
C ALA A 92 4.20 3.60 3.09
N GLY A 93 4.57 3.44 4.36
CA GLY A 93 4.04 4.25 5.44
C GLY A 93 4.77 4.00 6.75
N ILE A 94 4.74 5.01 7.60
CA ILE A 94 5.31 5.01 8.94
C ILE A 94 4.29 5.51 9.95
N THR A 95 4.49 5.18 11.21
CA THR A 95 3.84 5.83 12.35
C THR A 95 4.89 6.57 13.19
N LYS A 96 4.47 7.61 13.85
CA LYS A 96 5.23 8.31 14.89
C LYS A 96 4.22 8.81 15.91
N ASP A 97 3.91 7.92 16.84
CA ASP A 97 2.83 8.12 17.79
C ASP A 97 3.27 9.08 18.93
N GLY A 98 2.39 9.97 19.30
CA GLY A 98 2.57 10.94 20.39
C GLY A 98 1.30 11.73 20.63
N LEU A 99 1.00 12.05 21.90
CA LEU A 99 -0.15 12.92 22.22
C LEU A 99 0.01 14.28 21.51
N MET A 100 -1.07 14.83 20.98
CA MET A 100 -1.07 16.03 20.13
C MET A 100 -0.24 17.19 20.73
N LEU A 101 -0.37 17.46 22.03
CA LEU A 101 0.38 18.53 22.70
C LEU A 101 1.89 18.27 22.88
N ARG A 102 2.34 17.03 22.62
CA ARG A 102 3.74 16.61 22.72
C ARG A 102 4.34 16.20 21.37
N MET A 103 3.52 16.16 20.32
CA MET A 103 3.96 15.86 18.97
C MET A 103 4.75 17.05 18.44
N THR A 104 5.95 16.82 17.93
CA THR A 104 6.73 17.88 17.28
C THR A 104 6.27 18.09 15.84
N ASP A 105 6.56 19.26 15.27
CA ASP A 105 6.25 19.53 13.86
C ASP A 105 7.01 18.57 12.95
N GLU A 106 8.25 18.18 13.30
CA GLU A 106 9.05 17.21 12.55
C GLU A 106 8.42 15.82 12.55
N ASP A 107 7.84 15.38 13.69
CA ASP A 107 7.15 14.09 13.77
C ASP A 107 5.85 14.09 12.95
N PHE A 108 5.14 15.22 12.93
CA PHE A 108 3.95 15.40 12.10
C PHE A 108 4.34 15.39 10.62
N ASP A 109 5.24 16.26 10.21
CA ASP A 109 5.65 16.44 8.82
C ASP A 109 6.23 15.15 8.24
N ARG A 110 7.05 14.43 9.00
CA ARG A 110 7.64 13.16 8.55
C ARG A 110 6.58 12.11 8.20
N VAL A 111 5.51 12.02 8.98
CA VAL A 111 4.41 11.07 8.69
C VAL A 111 3.63 11.52 7.46
N ILE A 112 3.33 12.82 7.35
CA ILE A 112 2.65 13.38 6.17
C ILE A 112 3.51 13.19 4.91
N ASP A 113 4.81 13.49 4.97
CA ASP A 113 5.71 13.37 3.82
C ASP A 113 5.81 11.92 3.30
N VAL A 114 5.96 10.96 4.19
CA VAL A 114 6.08 9.55 3.76
C VAL A 114 4.72 9.00 3.31
N ASN A 115 3.69 9.13 4.14
CA ASN A 115 2.43 8.42 3.91
C ASN A 115 1.58 9.10 2.83
N LEU A 116 1.42 10.42 2.90
CA LEU A 116 0.51 11.16 2.02
C LEU A 116 1.23 11.68 0.77
N LYS A 117 2.30 12.43 0.94
CA LYS A 117 3.07 12.97 -0.18
C LYS A 117 3.75 11.86 -0.98
N GLY A 118 4.26 10.80 -0.31
CA GLY A 118 4.79 9.62 -0.99
C GLY A 118 3.76 8.94 -1.88
N THR A 119 2.52 8.73 -1.39
CA THR A 119 1.40 8.22 -2.18
C THR A 119 1.10 9.12 -3.38
N PHE A 120 1.09 10.44 -3.19
CA PHE A 120 0.89 11.41 -4.26
C PHE A 120 2.01 11.33 -5.31
N ASN A 121 3.28 11.31 -4.89
CA ASN A 121 4.43 11.25 -5.80
C ASN A 121 4.38 10.02 -6.70
N CYS A 122 4.20 8.83 -6.12
CA CYS A 122 4.12 7.58 -6.89
C CYS A 122 2.93 7.58 -7.84
N THR A 123 1.75 7.99 -7.37
CA THR A 123 0.55 8.09 -8.18
C THR A 123 0.75 9.04 -9.36
N LYS A 124 1.27 10.25 -9.11
CA LYS A 124 1.55 11.27 -10.13
C LYS A 124 2.44 10.75 -11.26
N TYR A 125 3.57 10.16 -10.91
CA TYR A 125 4.55 9.77 -11.92
C TYR A 125 4.15 8.49 -12.67
N VAL A 126 3.54 7.51 -12.00
CA VAL A 126 3.00 6.31 -12.67
C VAL A 126 1.85 6.66 -13.61
N SER A 127 0.96 7.57 -13.20
CA SER A 127 -0.20 7.99 -14.01
C SER A 127 0.20 8.53 -15.38
N LYS A 128 1.33 9.21 -15.50
CA LYS A 128 1.87 9.69 -16.78
C LYS A 128 2.02 8.56 -17.81
N TYR A 129 2.46 7.38 -17.37
CA TYR A 129 2.67 6.22 -18.22
C TYR A 129 1.38 5.42 -18.40
N MET A 130 0.61 5.21 -17.35
CA MET A 130 -0.69 4.53 -17.42
C MET A 130 -1.67 5.25 -18.37
N LEU A 131 -1.65 6.60 -18.41
CA LEU A 131 -2.45 7.39 -19.37
C LEU A 131 -2.07 7.08 -20.83
N LYS A 132 -0.77 6.88 -21.13
CA LYS A 132 -0.31 6.47 -22.46
C LYS A 132 -0.67 5.02 -22.77
N GLN A 133 -0.57 4.15 -21.77
CA GLN A 133 -0.95 2.72 -21.85
C GLN A 133 -2.47 2.55 -22.04
N LYS A 134 -3.28 3.55 -21.64
CA LYS A 134 -4.75 3.48 -21.54
C LYS A 134 -5.23 2.31 -20.67
N SER A 135 -4.46 1.98 -19.66
CA SER A 135 -4.71 0.90 -18.70
C SER A 135 -3.85 1.09 -17.46
N GLY A 136 -4.39 0.75 -16.30
CA GLY A 136 -3.64 0.75 -15.04
C GLY A 136 -4.55 0.50 -13.84
N LYS A 137 -3.95 0.00 -12.77
CA LYS A 137 -4.62 -0.21 -11.47
C LYS A 137 -3.78 0.44 -10.37
N ILE A 138 -4.36 1.32 -9.60
CA ILE A 138 -3.69 1.98 -8.46
C ILE A 138 -4.44 1.61 -7.19
N ILE A 139 -3.74 0.99 -6.24
CA ILE A 139 -4.30 0.59 -4.96
C ILE A 139 -3.54 1.30 -3.84
N ASN A 140 -4.25 2.08 -3.04
CA ASN A 140 -3.67 2.83 -1.94
C ASN A 140 -3.98 2.13 -0.62
N ILE A 141 -2.96 1.92 0.24
CA ILE A 141 -3.16 1.36 1.58
C ILE A 141 -3.41 2.48 2.57
N SER A 142 -4.68 2.61 2.99
CA SER A 142 -5.11 3.52 4.03
C SER A 142 -5.11 2.84 5.41
N SER A 143 -6.07 3.08 6.26
CA SER A 143 -6.30 2.43 7.56
C SER A 143 -7.69 2.79 8.05
N VAL A 144 -8.32 1.93 8.83
CA VAL A 144 -9.59 2.26 9.50
C VAL A 144 -9.46 3.40 10.54
N VAL A 145 -8.26 3.73 10.97
CA VAL A 145 -8.02 4.85 11.89
C VAL A 145 -8.53 6.18 11.35
N LEU A 146 -8.70 6.31 10.03
CA LEU A 146 -9.32 7.49 9.41
C LEU A 146 -10.80 7.66 9.79
N LEU A 147 -11.49 6.59 10.19
CA LEU A 147 -12.93 6.59 10.49
C LEU A 147 -13.21 6.97 11.93
N SER A 148 -12.43 6.44 12.87
CA SER A 148 -12.62 6.64 14.32
C SER A 148 -11.61 7.57 14.97
N GLY A 149 -10.46 7.82 14.31
CA GLY A 149 -9.30 8.41 14.98
C GLY A 149 -8.64 7.43 15.95
N ASN A 150 -7.47 7.79 16.45
CA ASN A 150 -6.81 7.09 17.54
C ASN A 150 -5.98 8.10 18.35
N ALA A 151 -6.11 8.08 19.66
CA ALA A 151 -5.33 8.95 20.53
C ALA A 151 -3.82 8.74 20.31
N GLY A 152 -3.08 9.82 20.12
CA GLY A 152 -1.66 9.78 19.82
C GLY A 152 -1.31 9.59 18.33
N GLN A 153 -2.28 9.49 17.44
CA GLN A 153 -2.06 9.26 16.00
C GLN A 153 -2.64 10.35 15.10
N VAL A 154 -2.65 11.61 15.55
CA VAL A 154 -3.24 12.71 14.77
C VAL A 154 -2.56 12.87 13.39
N ASN A 155 -1.24 12.77 13.32
CA ASN A 155 -0.46 12.79 12.08
C ASN A 155 -0.79 11.59 11.16
N TYR A 156 -0.82 10.38 11.72
CA TYR A 156 -1.12 9.16 10.98
C TYR A 156 -2.57 9.16 10.47
N SER A 157 -3.53 9.49 11.32
CA SER A 157 -4.95 9.60 10.94
C SER A 157 -5.16 10.63 9.83
N ALA A 158 -4.55 11.82 9.97
CA ALA A 158 -4.59 12.86 8.94
C ALA A 158 -4.00 12.37 7.61
N SER A 159 -2.84 11.69 7.65
CA SER A 159 -2.21 11.14 6.45
C SER A 159 -3.09 10.09 5.74
N LYS A 160 -3.71 9.18 6.51
CA LYS A 160 -4.55 8.10 5.97
C LYS A 160 -5.91 8.61 5.47
N ALA A 161 -6.46 9.65 6.10
CA ALA A 161 -7.63 10.36 5.58
C ALA A 161 -7.32 11.11 4.27
N GLY A 162 -6.16 11.77 4.17
CA GLY A 162 -5.72 12.45 2.95
C GLY A 162 -5.55 11.50 1.75
N ILE A 163 -5.11 10.26 1.98
CA ILE A 163 -5.02 9.23 0.95
C ILE A 163 -6.40 8.97 0.29
N ILE A 164 -7.50 9.06 1.03
CA ILE A 164 -8.86 8.90 0.48
C ILE A 164 -9.16 10.03 -0.51
N GLY A 165 -8.77 11.26 -0.16
CA GLY A 165 -8.89 12.41 -1.07
C GLY A 165 -8.13 12.18 -2.39
N ILE A 166 -6.86 11.74 -2.29
CA ILE A 166 -6.04 11.37 -3.47
C ILE A 166 -6.76 10.27 -4.28
N THR A 167 -7.23 9.20 -3.61
CA THR A 167 -7.89 8.07 -4.26
C THR A 167 -9.10 8.51 -5.08
N LYS A 168 -10.00 9.29 -4.49
CA LYS A 168 -11.24 9.73 -5.13
C LYS A 168 -10.99 10.73 -6.27
N SER A 169 -10.05 11.66 -6.09
CA SER A 169 -9.71 12.65 -7.12
C SER A 169 -9.02 11.99 -8.30
N ALA A 170 -7.98 11.17 -8.05
CA ALA A 170 -7.28 10.45 -9.10
C ALA A 170 -8.19 9.47 -9.86
N ALA A 171 -9.13 8.81 -9.17
CA ALA A 171 -10.13 7.98 -9.82
C ALA A 171 -10.94 8.77 -10.87
N LYS A 172 -11.41 9.97 -10.51
CA LYS A 172 -12.17 10.82 -11.45
C LYS A 172 -11.33 11.30 -12.63
N GLU A 173 -10.09 11.68 -12.39
CA GLU A 173 -9.18 12.19 -13.42
C GLU A 173 -8.72 11.11 -14.42
N LEU A 174 -8.54 9.87 -13.94
CA LEU A 174 -7.87 8.82 -14.71
C LEU A 174 -8.83 7.80 -15.36
N SER A 175 -10.08 7.73 -14.89
CA SER A 175 -11.05 6.69 -15.32
C SER A 175 -11.33 6.68 -16.81
N SER A 176 -11.36 7.86 -17.48
CA SER A 176 -11.59 7.96 -18.92
C SER A 176 -10.51 7.28 -19.77
N ARG A 177 -9.41 6.87 -19.14
CA ARG A 177 -8.30 6.14 -19.76
C ARG A 177 -8.17 4.70 -19.29
N GLY A 178 -9.25 4.12 -18.76
CA GLY A 178 -9.25 2.73 -18.29
C GLY A 178 -8.36 2.48 -17.06
N ILE A 179 -8.12 3.51 -16.25
CA ILE A 179 -7.34 3.39 -15.03
C ILE A 179 -8.29 3.43 -13.83
N THR A 180 -8.20 2.43 -12.94
CA THR A 180 -8.95 2.44 -11.69
C THR A 180 -8.05 2.81 -10.52
N VAL A 181 -8.58 3.56 -9.57
CA VAL A 181 -7.87 3.97 -8.35
C VAL A 181 -8.76 3.67 -7.16
N ASN A 182 -8.32 2.77 -6.27
CA ASN A 182 -9.06 2.36 -5.09
C ASN A 182 -8.16 2.37 -3.86
N ALA A 183 -8.76 2.32 -2.68
CA ALA A 183 -8.05 2.19 -1.42
C ALA A 183 -8.53 0.95 -0.65
N VAL A 184 -7.60 0.32 0.06
CA VAL A 184 -7.87 -0.66 1.10
C VAL A 184 -7.57 -0.02 2.44
N ALA A 185 -8.48 -0.14 3.40
CA ALA A 185 -8.33 0.35 4.77
C ALA A 185 -8.25 -0.86 5.73
N PRO A 186 -7.03 -1.32 6.05
CA PRO A 186 -6.85 -2.40 7.03
C PRO A 186 -7.31 -1.98 8.42
N GLY A 187 -7.90 -2.93 9.15
CA GLY A 187 -8.04 -2.88 10.60
C GLY A 187 -6.75 -3.27 11.32
N TYR A 188 -6.88 -3.91 12.49
CA TYR A 188 -5.73 -4.47 13.21
C TYR A 188 -5.26 -5.75 12.53
N VAL A 189 -4.06 -5.72 11.97
CA VAL A 189 -3.41 -6.83 11.24
C VAL A 189 -2.20 -7.31 12.05
N ASP A 190 -2.03 -8.62 12.19
CA ASP A 190 -0.87 -9.21 12.88
C ASP A 190 0.40 -9.01 12.04
N THR A 191 1.20 -8.05 12.49
CA THR A 191 2.47 -7.64 11.86
C THR A 191 3.48 -7.33 12.96
N ASP A 192 4.75 -7.12 12.61
CA ASP A 192 5.75 -6.69 13.59
C ASP A 192 5.37 -5.39 14.33
N MET A 193 4.57 -4.55 13.70
CA MET A 193 4.07 -3.30 14.28
C MET A 193 3.04 -3.54 15.40
N THR A 194 2.27 -4.62 15.33
CA THR A 194 1.21 -4.96 16.31
C THR A 194 1.67 -6.03 17.33
N LYS A 195 2.77 -6.74 17.06
CA LYS A 195 3.35 -7.72 18.01
C LYS A 195 3.86 -7.11 19.31
N VAL A 196 4.13 -5.81 19.31
CA VAL A 196 4.57 -5.07 20.53
C VAL A 196 3.41 -4.72 21.48
N LEU A 197 2.16 -4.97 21.08
CA LEU A 197 0.98 -4.74 21.92
C LEU A 197 0.92 -5.77 23.06
N SER A 198 0.66 -5.31 24.30
CA SER A 198 0.44 -6.20 25.42
C SER A 198 -0.84 -7.04 25.22
N ASP A 199 -0.89 -8.20 25.88
CA ASP A 199 -2.06 -9.10 25.80
C ASP A 199 -3.36 -8.39 26.23
N ASN A 200 -3.30 -7.50 27.20
CA ASN A 200 -4.47 -6.73 27.64
C ASN A 200 -5.00 -5.83 26.53
N ILE A 201 -4.12 -5.09 25.84
CA ILE A 201 -4.50 -4.22 24.72
C ILE A 201 -5.03 -5.08 23.56
N ARG A 202 -4.37 -6.22 23.28
CA ARG A 202 -4.81 -7.15 22.24
C ARG A 202 -6.23 -7.68 22.52
N ASN A 203 -6.52 -8.06 23.75
CA ASN A 203 -7.84 -8.53 24.17
C ASN A 203 -8.91 -7.44 24.05
N GLU A 204 -8.60 -6.19 24.40
CA GLU A 204 -9.53 -5.08 24.21
C GLU A 204 -9.81 -4.81 22.73
N ILE A 205 -8.80 -4.88 21.87
CA ILE A 205 -8.99 -4.75 20.42
C ILE A 205 -9.92 -5.86 19.90
N LEU A 206 -9.70 -7.11 20.32
CA LEU A 206 -10.51 -8.26 19.88
C LEU A 206 -11.99 -8.13 20.24
N LYS A 207 -12.32 -7.51 21.37
CA LYS A 207 -13.72 -7.26 21.77
C LYS A 207 -14.45 -6.34 20.77
N ASN A 208 -13.70 -5.47 20.08
CA ASN A 208 -14.26 -4.51 19.12
C ASN A 208 -14.28 -5.06 17.68
N ILE A 209 -13.81 -6.29 17.46
CA ILE A 209 -13.80 -6.91 16.13
C ILE A 209 -14.87 -7.99 16.09
N PRO A 210 -15.97 -7.83 15.33
CA PRO A 210 -17.03 -8.85 15.24
C PRO A 210 -16.54 -10.24 14.85
N LEU A 211 -15.54 -10.36 13.96
CA LEU A 211 -14.92 -11.64 13.60
C LEU A 211 -14.00 -12.21 14.69
N GLN A 212 -13.82 -11.54 15.82
CA GLN A 212 -13.09 -11.97 17.02
C GLN A 212 -11.65 -12.46 16.76
N ARG A 213 -11.02 -11.96 15.70
CA ARG A 213 -9.62 -12.18 15.40
C ARG A 213 -8.99 -10.94 14.80
N MET A 214 -7.69 -10.78 14.99
CA MET A 214 -6.91 -9.84 14.17
C MET A 214 -6.86 -10.36 12.73
N GLY A 215 -6.79 -9.45 11.78
CA GLY A 215 -6.48 -9.79 10.39
C GLY A 215 -5.06 -10.35 10.28
N ASN A 216 -4.81 -11.17 9.28
CA ASN A 216 -3.47 -11.52 8.83
C ASN A 216 -3.11 -10.69 7.58
N VAL A 217 -1.82 -10.70 7.20
CA VAL A 217 -1.37 -9.93 6.03
C VAL A 217 -1.98 -10.44 4.73
N GLU A 218 -2.39 -11.71 4.69
CA GLU A 218 -3.07 -12.35 3.57
C GLU A 218 -4.50 -11.82 3.38
N ASP A 219 -5.21 -11.48 4.46
CA ASP A 219 -6.55 -10.86 4.37
C ASP A 219 -6.47 -9.56 3.54
N ILE A 220 -5.41 -8.78 3.75
CA ILE A 220 -5.18 -7.53 3.04
C ILE A 220 -4.71 -7.78 1.60
N SER A 221 -3.71 -8.64 1.41
CA SER A 221 -3.16 -8.90 0.06
C SER A 221 -4.18 -9.54 -0.88
N ASN A 222 -5.13 -10.33 -0.34
CA ASN A 222 -6.24 -10.89 -1.10
C ASN A 222 -7.18 -9.80 -1.64
N CYS A 223 -7.55 -8.82 -0.80
CA CYS A 223 -8.39 -7.70 -1.21
C CYS A 223 -7.66 -6.81 -2.25
N VAL A 224 -6.37 -6.53 -2.03
CA VAL A 224 -5.54 -5.77 -2.97
C VAL A 224 -5.47 -6.48 -4.33
N ALA A 225 -5.20 -7.78 -4.35
CA ALA A 225 -5.16 -8.57 -5.57
C ALA A 225 -6.52 -8.61 -6.29
N PHE A 226 -7.64 -8.69 -5.57
CA PHE A 226 -8.97 -8.58 -6.15
C PHE A 226 -9.17 -7.22 -6.82
N LEU A 227 -8.92 -6.12 -6.12
CA LEU A 227 -9.10 -4.77 -6.67
C LEU A 227 -8.17 -4.46 -7.86
N ALA A 228 -7.04 -5.13 -7.95
CA ALA A 228 -6.10 -5.02 -9.06
C ALA A 228 -6.44 -5.93 -10.26
N SER A 229 -7.37 -6.86 -10.12
CA SER A 229 -7.76 -7.81 -11.16
C SER A 229 -8.80 -7.23 -12.13
N GLU A 230 -9.07 -7.97 -13.21
CA GLU A 230 -10.15 -7.63 -14.15
C GLU A 230 -11.55 -7.83 -13.53
N ASP A 231 -11.67 -8.67 -12.50
CA ASP A 231 -12.94 -8.88 -11.77
C ASP A 231 -13.43 -7.59 -11.08
N ALA A 232 -12.50 -6.65 -10.79
CA ALA A 232 -12.78 -5.34 -10.22
C ALA A 232 -12.73 -4.19 -11.24
N SER A 233 -12.84 -4.49 -12.54
CA SER A 233 -12.69 -3.48 -13.62
C SER A 233 -13.71 -2.35 -13.57
N TYR A 234 -14.87 -2.56 -12.94
CA TYR A 234 -15.92 -1.52 -12.76
C TYR A 234 -15.90 -0.89 -11.35
N ILE A 235 -14.85 -1.15 -10.54
CA ILE A 235 -14.69 -0.58 -9.20
C ILE A 235 -13.61 0.50 -9.27
N THR A 236 -13.98 1.76 -8.99
CA THR A 236 -13.02 2.87 -8.89
C THR A 236 -13.49 3.93 -7.90
N GLY A 237 -12.56 4.62 -7.25
CA GLY A 237 -12.83 5.64 -6.23
C GLY A 237 -13.32 5.08 -4.89
N GLN A 238 -13.28 3.76 -4.70
CA GLN A 238 -13.79 3.09 -3.50
C GLN A 238 -12.73 2.92 -2.43
N VAL A 239 -13.21 2.86 -1.18
CA VAL A 239 -12.41 2.55 0.01
C VAL A 239 -13.01 1.29 0.62
N ILE A 240 -12.27 0.20 0.60
CA ILE A 240 -12.72 -1.09 1.14
C ILE A 240 -12.05 -1.31 2.50
N SER A 241 -12.85 -1.33 3.56
CA SER A 241 -12.39 -1.73 4.89
C SER A 241 -12.17 -3.24 4.93
N VAL A 242 -11.01 -3.66 5.44
CA VAL A 242 -10.66 -5.07 5.69
C VAL A 242 -10.28 -5.16 7.17
N ASP A 243 -11.29 -5.20 8.03
CA ASP A 243 -11.15 -4.93 9.47
C ASP A 243 -11.95 -5.91 10.36
N GLY A 244 -12.52 -6.95 9.78
CA GLY A 244 -13.32 -7.93 10.52
C GLY A 244 -14.65 -7.37 11.04
N GLY A 245 -15.15 -6.27 10.48
CA GLY A 245 -16.39 -5.61 10.90
C GLY A 245 -16.19 -4.60 12.02
N MET A 246 -14.97 -4.17 12.31
CA MET A 246 -14.68 -3.24 13.40
C MET A 246 -15.37 -1.88 13.23
N HIS A 247 -15.62 -1.47 11.99
CA HIS A 247 -16.23 -0.18 11.64
C HIS A 247 -17.46 -0.39 10.72
N ILE A 248 -18.49 -0.97 11.28
CA ILE A 248 -19.82 -1.11 10.65
C ILE A 248 -20.85 -0.33 11.44
#